data_08cd9b7829729ad0abe3ffb85d879a4f
#
_entry.id   08cd9b7829729ad0abe3ffb85d879a4f
#
_cell.length_a   1.000
_cell.length_b   1.000
_cell.length_c   1.000
_cell.angle_alpha   90.00
_cell.angle_beta   90.00
_cell.angle_gamma   90.00
#
_symmetry.space_group_name_H-M   'P 1'
#
loop_
_entity.id
_entity.type
_entity.pdbx_description
1 polymer ?
#
loop_
_entity_poly.entity_id
_entity_poly.type
_entity_poly.pdbx_seq_one_letter_code
_entity_poly.pdbx_strand_id
1 'polypeptide(L)'
;SAETAVYTPTEANLKARQEFRDSGLGIFIHWGIYSMFGQNEWYLNRGVNAQEYAKAASGFYPAGFNADQWVEAFKKAGARYVCFTTRHHDGFSMWNTSQSGYNIVDATPFGRDILRELSDACQKQDMRLHLYYSHLDWTRPDYPQGRTGHETGRDSTLANWPTYYKFMNAQLTELLTDYGPI
;
A
#
# COMPACT_ATOMS: atom_id res chain seq x y z
N SER A 1 11.57 6.87 36.31
CA SER A 1 10.36 7.25 35.58
C SER A 1 10.80 7.86 34.24
N ALA A 2 10.53 7.14 33.14
CA ALA A 2 10.74 7.70 31.83
C ALA A 2 9.69 8.80 31.61
N GLU A 3 10.12 10.02 31.42
CA GLU A 3 9.25 11.11 30.94
C GLU A 3 8.75 10.72 29.57
N THR A 4 7.44 10.51 29.46
CA THR A 4 6.77 10.40 28.16
C THR A 4 6.90 11.74 27.45
N ALA A 5 7.73 11.79 26.43
CA ALA A 5 7.85 12.99 25.59
C ALA A 5 6.47 13.31 25.00
N VAL A 6 5.93 14.46 25.39
CA VAL A 6 4.66 14.95 24.83
C VAL A 6 4.92 15.44 23.41
N TYR A 7 4.31 14.79 22.44
CA TYR A 7 4.42 15.22 21.05
C TYR A 7 3.77 16.58 20.85
N THR A 8 4.54 17.55 20.37
CA THR A 8 4.03 18.87 19.98
C THR A 8 4.07 18.98 18.45
N PRO A 9 2.91 19.15 17.80
CA PRO A 9 2.89 19.28 16.35
C PRO A 9 3.53 20.57 15.88
N THR A 10 4.23 20.52 14.75
CA THR A 10 4.75 21.73 14.08
C THR A 10 3.63 22.52 13.42
N GLU A 11 3.88 23.77 13.06
CA GLU A 11 2.91 24.59 12.30
C GLU A 11 2.53 23.91 10.99
N ALA A 12 3.49 23.29 10.29
CA ALA A 12 3.22 22.54 9.07
C ALA A 12 2.28 21.34 9.31
N ASN A 13 2.46 20.63 10.43
CA ASN A 13 1.53 19.55 10.80
C ASN A 13 0.13 20.09 11.12
N LEU A 14 0.03 21.20 11.84
CA LEU A 14 -1.26 21.81 12.16
C LEU A 14 -1.99 22.26 10.90
N LYS A 15 -1.27 22.88 9.98
CA LYS A 15 -1.81 23.27 8.68
C LYS A 15 -2.30 22.06 7.89
N ALA A 16 -1.48 21.02 7.76
CA ALA A 16 -1.87 19.80 7.05
C ALA A 16 -3.10 19.13 7.66
N ARG A 17 -3.20 19.10 8.99
CA ARG A 17 -4.39 18.57 9.69
C ARG A 17 -5.64 19.40 9.42
N GLN A 18 -5.51 20.73 9.35
CA GLN A 18 -6.64 21.60 9.02
C GLN A 18 -7.07 21.38 7.57
N GLU A 19 -6.14 21.36 6.64
CA GLU A 19 -6.40 21.09 5.23
C GLU A 19 -7.09 19.74 5.02
N PHE A 20 -6.67 18.72 5.77
CA PHE A 20 -7.32 17.40 5.74
C PHE A 20 -8.77 17.47 6.25
N ARG A 21 -9.02 18.17 7.38
CA ARG A 21 -10.38 18.35 7.90
C ARG A 21 -11.29 19.09 6.91
N ASP A 22 -10.73 20.06 6.20
CA ASP A 22 -11.47 20.89 5.24
C ASP A 22 -11.65 20.22 3.87
N SER A 23 -10.94 19.11 3.61
CA SER A 23 -10.97 18.43 2.30
C SER A 23 -12.29 17.69 2.03
N GLY A 24 -13.07 17.34 3.05
CA GLY A 24 -14.42 16.78 2.90
C GLY A 24 -14.41 15.38 2.33
N LEU A 25 -14.88 15.21 1.07
CA LEU A 25 -15.01 13.91 0.42
C LEU A 25 -13.66 13.39 -0.09
N GLY A 26 -13.34 12.15 0.25
CA GLY A 26 -12.22 11.40 -0.31
C GLY A 26 -12.64 10.06 -0.88
N ILE A 27 -11.83 9.52 -1.78
CA ILE A 27 -11.99 8.19 -2.36
C ILE A 27 -10.92 7.28 -1.78
N PHE A 28 -11.34 6.14 -1.20
CA PHE A 28 -10.42 5.12 -0.72
C PHE A 28 -10.43 3.94 -1.69
N ILE A 29 -9.27 3.59 -2.25
CA ILE A 29 -9.13 2.52 -3.24
C ILE A 29 -8.41 1.35 -2.59
N HIS A 30 -9.12 0.22 -2.43
CA HIS A 30 -8.56 -1.08 -2.11
C HIS A 30 -8.34 -1.85 -3.40
N TRP A 31 -7.10 -2.01 -3.80
CA TRP A 31 -6.77 -2.71 -5.03
C TRP A 31 -5.40 -3.40 -4.94
N GLY A 32 -5.38 -4.64 -5.35
CA GLY A 32 -4.21 -5.49 -5.34
C GLY A 32 -4.52 -6.85 -5.95
N ILE A 33 -3.60 -7.80 -5.86
CA ILE A 33 -3.83 -9.15 -6.39
C ILE A 33 -5.00 -9.86 -5.71
N TYR A 34 -5.36 -9.50 -4.47
CA TYR A 34 -6.55 -10.01 -3.79
C TYR A 34 -7.84 -9.71 -4.56
N SER A 35 -7.87 -8.67 -5.38
CA SER A 35 -9.02 -8.33 -6.23
C SER A 35 -9.33 -9.42 -7.25
N MET A 36 -8.34 -10.21 -7.66
CA MET A 36 -8.51 -11.31 -8.60
C MET A 36 -9.34 -12.46 -8.04
N PHE A 37 -9.31 -12.66 -6.74
CA PHE A 37 -10.00 -13.78 -6.09
C PHE A 37 -11.48 -13.49 -5.80
N GLY A 38 -11.87 -12.20 -5.74
CA GLY A 38 -13.24 -11.82 -5.36
C GLY A 38 -13.61 -12.21 -3.92
N GLN A 39 -12.62 -12.39 -3.04
CA GLN A 39 -12.77 -12.88 -1.67
C GLN A 39 -12.36 -11.86 -0.61
N ASN A 40 -12.19 -10.61 -0.98
CA ASN A 40 -11.66 -9.46 -0.26
C ASN A 40 -10.14 -9.56 0.09
N GLU A 41 -9.62 -8.49 0.67
CA GLU A 41 -8.20 -8.30 1.01
C GLU A 41 -7.72 -9.19 2.17
N TRP A 42 -8.63 -9.86 2.87
CA TRP A 42 -8.34 -10.78 3.96
C TRP A 42 -8.32 -12.25 3.52
N TYR A 43 -8.45 -12.54 2.23
CA TYR A 43 -8.54 -13.91 1.72
C TYR A 43 -7.36 -14.79 2.18
N LEU A 44 -6.13 -14.27 2.13
CA LEU A 44 -4.94 -15.00 2.57
C LEU A 44 -5.02 -15.45 4.04
N ASN A 45 -5.72 -14.71 4.89
CA ASN A 45 -5.91 -15.06 6.31
C ASN A 45 -6.82 -16.28 6.55
N ARG A 46 -7.44 -16.81 5.50
CA ARG A 46 -8.34 -17.98 5.59
C ARG A 46 -7.60 -19.32 5.45
N GLY A 47 -6.30 -19.36 5.79
CA GLY A 47 -5.49 -20.57 5.69
C GLY A 47 -5.00 -20.87 4.26
N VAL A 48 -4.93 -19.86 3.41
CA VAL A 48 -4.37 -20.00 2.07
C VAL A 48 -2.85 -19.98 2.15
N ASN A 49 -2.19 -20.90 1.45
CA ASN A 49 -0.73 -20.90 1.38
C ASN A 49 -0.23 -19.66 0.63
N ALA A 50 0.72 -18.92 1.22
CA ALA A 50 1.21 -17.66 0.66
C ALA A 50 1.89 -17.82 -0.70
N GLN A 51 2.60 -18.93 -0.92
CA GLN A 51 3.26 -19.20 -2.21
C GLN A 51 2.23 -19.50 -3.31
N GLU A 52 1.18 -20.25 -2.99
CA GLU A 52 0.08 -20.50 -3.92
C GLU A 52 -0.70 -19.24 -4.24
N TYR A 53 -1.01 -18.44 -3.22
CA TYR A 53 -1.65 -17.13 -3.38
C TYR A 53 -0.82 -16.20 -4.29
N ALA A 54 0.49 -16.14 -4.09
CA ALA A 54 1.38 -15.27 -4.86
C ALA A 54 1.42 -15.59 -6.36
N LYS A 55 1.10 -16.84 -6.77
CA LYS A 55 1.01 -17.22 -8.19
C LYS A 55 -0.03 -16.41 -8.96
N ALA A 56 -1.04 -15.87 -8.29
CA ALA A 56 -2.03 -14.99 -8.91
C ALA A 56 -1.41 -13.74 -9.54
N ALA A 57 -0.26 -13.28 -9.07
CA ALA A 57 0.44 -12.14 -9.65
C ALA A 57 0.75 -12.33 -11.13
N SER A 58 1.06 -13.56 -11.56
CA SER A 58 1.35 -13.88 -12.97
C SER A 58 0.15 -13.68 -13.91
N GLY A 59 -1.06 -13.61 -13.39
CA GLY A 59 -2.28 -13.33 -14.14
C GLY A 59 -2.83 -11.91 -13.93
N PHE A 60 -2.17 -11.09 -13.13
CA PHE A 60 -2.63 -9.73 -12.85
C PHE A 60 -2.26 -8.78 -14.01
N TYR A 61 -3.25 -8.46 -14.80
CA TYR A 61 -3.09 -7.62 -15.99
C TYR A 61 -4.26 -6.66 -16.16
N PRO A 62 -4.31 -5.54 -15.40
CA PRO A 62 -5.38 -4.55 -15.48
C PRO A 62 -5.22 -3.65 -16.72
N ALA A 63 -5.40 -4.20 -17.91
CA ALA A 63 -5.15 -3.54 -19.19
C ALA A 63 -5.94 -2.22 -19.37
N GLY A 64 -7.10 -2.11 -18.73
CA GLY A 64 -7.95 -0.91 -18.80
C GLY A 64 -7.58 0.18 -17.79
N PHE A 65 -6.54 0.00 -16.98
CA PHE A 65 -6.14 1.02 -16.02
C PHE A 65 -5.65 2.29 -16.71
N ASN A 66 -6.25 3.42 -16.34
CA ASN A 66 -5.86 4.75 -16.79
C ASN A 66 -5.99 5.72 -15.61
N ALA A 67 -4.87 6.14 -15.06
CA ALA A 67 -4.83 7.00 -13.87
C ALA A 67 -5.46 8.38 -14.11
N ASP A 68 -5.23 8.98 -15.27
CA ASP A 68 -5.82 10.28 -15.61
C ASP A 68 -7.35 10.22 -15.61
N GLN A 69 -7.93 9.16 -16.20
CA GLN A 69 -9.38 8.96 -16.22
C GLN A 69 -9.95 8.71 -14.83
N TRP A 70 -9.23 7.96 -14.00
CA TRP A 70 -9.64 7.71 -12.62
C TRP A 70 -9.71 9.01 -11.83
N VAL A 71 -8.65 9.80 -11.85
CA VAL A 71 -8.58 11.05 -11.09
C VAL A 71 -9.61 12.06 -11.61
N GLU A 72 -9.82 12.14 -12.93
CA GLU A 72 -10.88 12.95 -13.50
C GLU A 72 -12.27 12.57 -12.99
N ALA A 73 -12.56 11.27 -12.95
CA ALA A 73 -13.83 10.77 -12.44
C ALA A 73 -14.01 11.08 -10.94
N PHE A 74 -12.97 10.95 -10.14
CA PHE A 74 -13.01 11.29 -8.71
C PHE A 74 -13.26 12.78 -8.49
N LYS A 75 -12.62 13.65 -9.28
CA LYS A 75 -12.86 15.09 -9.22
C LYS A 75 -14.30 15.44 -9.60
N LYS A 76 -14.84 14.84 -10.67
CA LYS A 76 -16.24 15.02 -11.08
C LYS A 76 -17.22 14.58 -9.99
N ALA A 77 -16.86 13.56 -9.20
CA ALA A 77 -17.65 13.13 -8.05
C ALA A 77 -17.54 14.05 -6.83
N GLY A 78 -16.68 15.07 -6.87
CA GLY A 78 -16.48 16.02 -5.77
C GLY A 78 -15.40 15.61 -4.77
N ALA A 79 -14.62 14.57 -5.05
CA ALA A 79 -13.52 14.17 -4.18
C ALA A 79 -12.36 15.17 -4.25
N ARG A 80 -11.72 15.39 -3.11
CA ARG A 80 -10.55 16.26 -2.98
C ARG A 80 -9.27 15.51 -2.64
N TYR A 81 -9.38 14.26 -2.24
CA TYR A 81 -8.25 13.38 -2.03
C TYR A 81 -8.57 11.94 -2.40
N VAL A 82 -7.52 11.19 -2.66
CA VAL A 82 -7.54 9.75 -2.92
C VAL A 82 -6.63 9.08 -1.91
N CYS A 83 -7.08 8.02 -1.26
CA CYS A 83 -6.24 7.14 -0.47
C CYS A 83 -6.09 5.81 -1.22
N PHE A 84 -4.86 5.41 -1.50
CA PHE A 84 -4.55 4.22 -2.27
C PHE A 84 -3.81 3.19 -1.41
N THR A 85 -4.21 1.92 -1.50
CA THR A 85 -3.53 0.81 -0.84
C THR A 85 -2.25 0.46 -1.57
N THR A 86 -1.11 0.96 -1.09
CA THR A 86 0.19 0.66 -1.68
C THR A 86 0.65 -0.76 -1.39
N ARG A 87 0.41 -1.25 -0.19
CA ARG A 87 0.61 -2.63 0.23
C ARG A 87 -0.41 -2.98 1.31
N HIS A 88 -1.17 -4.04 1.11
CA HIS A 88 -2.08 -4.60 2.11
C HIS A 88 -1.41 -5.75 2.87
N HIS A 89 -2.15 -6.45 3.72
CA HIS A 89 -1.63 -7.53 4.58
C HIS A 89 -1.05 -8.71 3.78
N ASP A 90 -1.41 -8.86 2.52
CA ASP A 90 -0.88 -9.90 1.62
C ASP A 90 0.55 -9.62 1.13
N GLY A 91 1.14 -8.49 1.52
CA GLY A 91 2.52 -8.15 1.24
C GLY A 91 2.83 -7.76 -0.21
N PHE A 92 1.83 -7.72 -1.09
CA PHE A 92 2.04 -7.34 -2.49
C PHE A 92 2.16 -5.82 -2.65
N SER A 93 3.27 -5.37 -3.23
CA SER A 93 3.57 -3.95 -3.41
C SER A 93 3.07 -3.44 -4.75
N MET A 94 2.22 -2.42 -4.74
CA MET A 94 1.59 -1.81 -5.92
C MET A 94 2.46 -0.72 -6.56
N TRP A 95 3.76 -0.72 -6.30
CA TRP A 95 4.74 0.19 -6.89
C TRP A 95 6.06 -0.55 -7.19
N ASN A 96 6.93 0.09 -7.93
CA ASN A 96 8.24 -0.44 -8.30
C ASN A 96 9.22 -0.36 -7.12
N THR A 97 8.95 -1.11 -6.06
CA THR A 97 9.87 -1.18 -4.92
C THR A 97 11.16 -1.91 -5.28
N SER A 98 12.29 -1.41 -4.81
CA SER A 98 13.57 -2.10 -4.91
C SER A 98 13.79 -3.12 -3.79
N GLN A 99 12.90 -3.16 -2.79
CA GLN A 99 13.07 -3.96 -1.58
C GLN A 99 12.54 -5.39 -1.71
N SER A 100 11.68 -5.66 -2.69
CA SER A 100 11.07 -6.96 -2.91
C SER A 100 10.68 -7.15 -4.37
N GLY A 101 10.91 -8.33 -4.91
CA GLY A 101 10.39 -8.70 -6.23
C GLY A 101 8.88 -9.00 -6.24
N TYR A 102 8.26 -9.09 -5.08
CA TYR A 102 6.81 -9.29 -4.95
C TYR A 102 6.09 -7.94 -5.10
N ASN A 103 6.16 -7.41 -6.32
CA ASN A 103 5.60 -6.10 -6.68
C ASN A 103 4.96 -6.14 -8.07
N ILE A 104 4.16 -5.13 -8.37
CA ILE A 104 3.36 -5.07 -9.61
C ILE A 104 4.20 -4.98 -10.88
N VAL A 105 5.42 -4.42 -10.81
CA VAL A 105 6.29 -4.28 -11.98
C VAL A 105 7.00 -5.60 -12.28
N ASP A 106 7.63 -6.21 -11.27
CA ASP A 106 8.48 -7.39 -11.44
C ASP A 106 7.70 -8.71 -11.49
N ALA A 107 6.59 -8.80 -10.73
CA ALA A 107 5.86 -10.05 -10.54
C ALA A 107 4.65 -10.22 -11.46
N THR A 108 4.27 -9.19 -12.22
CA THR A 108 3.08 -9.24 -13.08
C THR A 108 3.42 -9.00 -14.55
N PRO A 109 2.61 -9.54 -15.49
CA PRO A 109 2.75 -9.22 -16.90
C PRO A 109 2.37 -7.78 -17.24
N PHE A 110 1.67 -7.08 -16.33
CA PHE A 110 1.32 -5.67 -16.48
C PHE A 110 2.56 -4.76 -16.50
N GLY A 111 3.54 -5.02 -15.62
CA GLY A 111 4.87 -4.43 -15.67
C GLY A 111 4.93 -2.91 -15.53
N ARG A 112 3.85 -2.27 -15.05
CA ARG A 112 3.75 -0.81 -14.89
C ARG A 112 3.62 -0.46 -13.42
N ASP A 113 4.24 0.66 -13.01
CA ASP A 113 4.14 1.21 -11.67
C ASP A 113 2.84 2.02 -11.53
N ILE A 114 1.79 1.37 -11.03
CA ILE A 114 0.47 2.01 -10.85
C ILE A 114 0.55 3.22 -9.92
N LEU A 115 1.34 3.13 -8.85
CA LEU A 115 1.47 4.25 -7.92
C LEU A 115 2.13 5.46 -8.57
N ARG A 116 3.13 5.24 -9.42
CA ARG A 116 3.75 6.33 -10.20
C ARG A 116 2.73 7.03 -11.09
N GLU A 117 1.97 6.24 -11.85
CA GLU A 117 0.96 6.77 -12.75
C GLU A 117 -0.14 7.52 -11.99
N LEU A 118 -0.59 6.97 -10.85
CA LEU A 118 -1.59 7.62 -10.02
C LEU A 118 -1.06 8.91 -9.36
N SER A 119 0.17 8.90 -8.86
CA SER A 119 0.82 10.08 -8.28
C SER A 119 0.95 11.20 -9.32
N ASP A 120 1.41 10.88 -10.52
CA ASP A 120 1.55 11.85 -11.60
C ASP A 120 0.19 12.43 -12.02
N ALA A 121 -0.84 11.60 -12.14
CA ALA A 121 -2.19 12.04 -12.45
C ALA A 121 -2.79 12.94 -11.37
N CYS A 122 -2.55 12.61 -10.10
CA CYS A 122 -3.00 13.42 -8.96
C CYS A 122 -2.32 14.80 -8.95
N GLN A 123 -1.01 14.85 -9.17
CA GLN A 123 -0.29 16.14 -9.29
C GLN A 123 -0.79 16.99 -10.44
N LYS A 124 -0.93 16.40 -11.62
CA LYS A 124 -1.39 17.08 -12.84
C LYS A 124 -2.79 17.67 -12.68
N GLN A 125 -3.66 17.02 -11.94
CA GLN A 125 -5.06 17.40 -11.76
C GLN A 125 -5.37 18.05 -10.41
N ASP A 126 -4.34 18.40 -9.63
CA ASP A 126 -4.49 19.00 -8.29
C ASP A 126 -5.38 18.17 -7.37
N MET A 127 -5.13 16.87 -7.34
CA MET A 127 -5.76 15.91 -6.44
C MET A 127 -4.75 15.50 -5.37
N ARG A 128 -5.13 15.60 -4.10
CA ARG A 128 -4.26 15.16 -2.99
C ARG A 128 -4.22 13.64 -2.94
N LEU A 129 -3.02 13.06 -2.84
CA LEU A 129 -2.80 11.63 -2.71
C LEU A 129 -2.41 11.28 -1.27
N HIS A 130 -3.12 10.33 -0.68
CA HIS A 130 -2.78 9.66 0.56
C HIS A 130 -2.48 8.19 0.29
N LEU A 131 -1.61 7.61 1.11
CA LEU A 131 -1.20 6.22 0.97
C LEU A 131 -1.61 5.41 2.19
N TYR A 132 -2.16 4.23 1.94
CA TYR A 132 -2.30 3.19 2.95
C TYR A 132 -1.14 2.21 2.80
N TYR A 133 -0.50 1.88 3.91
CA TYR A 133 0.57 0.89 3.97
C TYR A 133 0.36 -0.01 5.18
N SER A 134 0.28 -1.31 4.97
CA SER A 134 0.08 -2.27 6.05
C SER A 134 1.37 -2.52 6.84
N HIS A 135 1.28 -2.46 8.17
CA HIS A 135 2.32 -2.99 9.06
C HIS A 135 2.42 -4.51 9.02
N LEU A 136 1.31 -5.18 8.71
CA LEU A 136 1.24 -6.63 8.62
C LEU A 136 1.80 -7.11 7.28
N ASP A 137 2.44 -8.27 7.30
CA ASP A 137 2.83 -8.97 6.09
C ASP A 137 2.66 -10.48 6.31
N TRP A 138 1.66 -11.04 5.67
CA TRP A 138 1.35 -12.47 5.82
C TRP A 138 2.16 -13.37 4.87
N THR A 139 3.09 -12.82 4.11
CA THR A 139 3.90 -13.56 3.14
C THR A 139 5.38 -13.61 3.48
N ARG A 140 5.91 -12.58 4.14
CA ARG A 140 7.34 -12.53 4.48
C ARG A 140 7.69 -13.48 5.63
N PRO A 141 8.73 -14.33 5.46
CA PRO A 141 9.15 -15.23 6.54
C PRO A 141 9.62 -14.52 7.81
N ASP A 142 10.24 -13.33 7.67
CA ASP A 142 10.76 -12.56 8.80
C ASP A 142 9.69 -11.78 9.58
N TYR A 143 8.47 -11.64 9.02
CA TYR A 143 7.36 -11.05 9.77
C TYR A 143 6.88 -12.03 10.84
N PRO A 144 6.92 -11.65 12.14
CA PRO A 144 6.46 -12.52 13.21
C PRO A 144 4.97 -12.81 13.12
N GLN A 145 4.58 -14.03 13.44
CA GLN A 145 3.17 -14.38 13.52
C GLN A 145 2.50 -13.67 14.69
N GLY A 146 1.41 -12.97 14.41
CA GLY A 146 0.59 -12.30 15.40
C GLY A 146 -0.78 -12.99 15.56
N ARG A 147 -1.82 -12.18 15.73
CA ARG A 147 -3.20 -12.67 15.86
C ARG A 147 -3.81 -13.12 14.53
N THR A 148 -3.23 -12.69 13.42
CA THR A 148 -3.72 -12.94 12.07
C THR A 148 -2.61 -13.46 11.16
N GLY A 149 -2.96 -14.00 10.01
CA GLY A 149 -2.01 -14.51 9.04
C GLY A 149 -1.29 -15.78 9.49
N HIS A 150 -1.94 -16.58 10.33
CA HIS A 150 -1.48 -17.93 10.66
C HIS A 150 -1.67 -18.84 9.44
N GLU A 151 -1.23 -20.02 9.43
CA GLU A 151 -1.54 -21.05 8.43
C GLU A 151 -1.31 -20.61 6.96
N THR A 152 -0.46 -19.62 6.74
CA THR A 152 -0.07 -19.17 5.38
C THR A 152 1.10 -19.96 4.81
N GLY A 153 1.59 -20.96 5.54
CA GLY A 153 2.73 -21.79 5.14
C GLY A 153 4.09 -21.18 5.41
N ARG A 154 4.14 -20.04 6.12
CA ARG A 154 5.42 -19.43 6.54
C ARG A 154 6.07 -20.23 7.66
N ASP A 155 7.40 -20.31 7.60
CA ASP A 155 8.20 -20.89 8.69
C ASP A 155 8.35 -19.87 9.82
N SER A 156 7.65 -20.08 10.94
CA SER A 156 7.67 -19.20 12.10
C SER A 156 9.05 -19.08 12.77
N THR A 157 9.94 -20.04 12.54
CA THR A 157 11.31 -20.00 13.08
C THR A 157 12.19 -18.93 12.43
N LEU A 158 11.78 -18.43 11.26
CA LEU A 158 12.46 -17.36 10.52
C LEU A 158 12.02 -15.96 10.93
N ALA A 159 11.05 -15.84 11.84
CA ALA A 159 10.56 -14.54 12.32
C ALA A 159 11.68 -13.70 12.93
N ASN A 160 11.80 -12.46 12.45
CA ASN A 160 12.86 -11.54 12.88
C ASN A 160 12.38 -10.08 12.73
N TRP A 161 11.94 -9.47 13.82
CA TRP A 161 11.47 -8.10 13.82
C TRP A 161 12.50 -7.08 13.29
N PRO A 162 13.77 -7.09 13.72
CA PRO A 162 14.75 -6.15 13.21
C PRO A 162 14.90 -6.17 11.69
N THR A 163 14.92 -7.36 11.09
CA THR A 163 15.01 -7.53 9.63
C THR A 163 13.74 -7.04 8.95
N TYR A 164 12.57 -7.38 9.47
CA TYR A 164 11.31 -6.90 8.94
C TYR A 164 11.18 -5.37 9.04
N TYR A 165 11.53 -4.78 10.18
CA TYR A 165 11.53 -3.32 10.35
C TYR A 165 12.44 -2.61 9.35
N LYS A 166 13.62 -3.16 9.09
CA LYS A 166 14.54 -2.61 8.09
C LYS A 166 13.88 -2.58 6.70
N PHE A 167 13.24 -3.68 6.32
CA PHE A 167 12.48 -3.78 5.08
C PHE A 167 11.34 -2.75 5.02
N MET A 168 10.52 -2.69 6.06
CA MET A 168 9.39 -1.78 6.13
C MET A 168 9.84 -0.31 6.06
N ASN A 169 10.87 0.07 6.82
CA ASN A 169 11.41 1.43 6.81
C ASN A 169 11.97 1.80 5.44
N ALA A 170 12.61 0.88 4.74
CA ALA A 170 13.12 1.12 3.40
C ALA A 170 11.97 1.34 2.40
N GLN A 171 10.90 0.55 2.47
CA GLN A 171 9.71 0.75 1.64
C GLN A 171 9.00 2.08 1.95
N LEU A 172 8.84 2.43 3.23
CA LEU A 172 8.24 3.72 3.62
C LEU A 172 9.08 4.90 3.15
N THR A 173 10.40 4.77 3.18
CA THR A 173 11.31 5.79 2.65
C THR A 173 11.10 5.98 1.15
N GLU A 174 11.02 4.90 0.35
CA GLU A 174 10.69 4.99 -1.07
C GLU A 174 9.38 5.76 -1.29
N LEU A 175 8.30 5.38 -0.57
CA LEU A 175 6.99 5.98 -0.73
C LEU A 175 6.98 7.48 -0.41
N LEU A 176 7.71 7.89 0.63
CA LEU A 176 7.73 9.29 1.09
C LEU A 176 8.70 10.18 0.31
N THR A 177 9.66 9.59 -0.41
CA THR A 177 10.69 10.35 -1.15
C THR A 177 10.51 10.31 -2.66
N ASP A 178 9.98 9.22 -3.21
CA ASP A 178 9.96 8.99 -4.66
C ASP A 178 8.59 9.28 -5.29
N TYR A 179 7.53 9.39 -4.51
CA TYR A 179 6.13 9.49 -4.96
C TYR A 179 5.40 10.72 -4.40
N GLY A 180 6.10 11.75 -4.06
CA GLY A 180 5.50 12.92 -3.44
C GLY A 180 4.95 13.97 -4.39
N PRO A 181 4.26 14.98 -3.84
CA PRO A 181 3.89 15.14 -2.42
C PRO A 181 2.74 14.24 -2.00
N ILE A 182 2.81 13.78 -0.74
CA ILE A 182 1.82 12.90 -0.10
C ILE A 182 1.31 13.58 1.18
#